data_418e702b4b00d673f39d98110a301f4a
#
_entry.id   418e702b4b00d673f39d98110a301f4a
#
_cell.length_a   1.000
_cell.length_b   1.000
_cell.length_c   1.000
_cell.angle_alpha   90.00
_cell.angle_beta   90.00
_cell.angle_gamma   90.00
#
_symmetry.space_group_name_H-M   'P 1'
#
loop_
_entity.id
_entity.type
_entity.pdbx_description
1 polymer ?
#
loop_
_entity_poly.entity_id
_entity_poly.type
_entity_poly.pdbx_seq_one_letter_code
_entity_poly.pdbx_strand_id
1 'polypeptide(L)'
;MAGIQLNDDVTTVYNDFKLSHKYKYIIFKMNDDMSEVVVEKTAEKTATYEDFVNDLPEKSARYGVFDLHYETEEGAREKIIFFLWTPNGCKIKEKMLFSATKATIKQALVGLSAEIQATDAGELNLDDIIAKVKTISK
;
A
#
# COMPACT_ATOMS: atom_id res chain seq x y z
N MET A 1 -19.89 -15.81 7.02
CA MET A 1 -19.17 -15.89 5.74
C MET A 1 -17.68 -16.02 5.99
N ALA A 2 -17.06 -16.94 5.31
CA ALA A 2 -15.61 -17.02 5.39
C ALA A 2 -15.02 -15.76 4.76
N GLY A 3 -14.24 -15.04 5.53
CA GLY A 3 -13.60 -13.86 5.02
C GLY A 3 -12.44 -14.18 4.08
N ILE A 4 -11.93 -13.15 3.45
CA ILE A 4 -10.70 -13.27 2.64
C ILE A 4 -9.55 -13.53 3.61
N GLN A 5 -8.73 -14.53 3.30
CA GLN A 5 -7.57 -14.87 4.12
C GLN A 5 -6.36 -14.04 3.72
N LEU A 6 -5.40 -13.90 4.63
CA LEU A 6 -4.11 -13.31 4.31
C LEU A 6 -3.09 -14.43 4.21
N ASN A 7 -2.36 -14.50 3.10
CA ASN A 7 -1.26 -15.44 2.96
C ASN A 7 -0.20 -15.12 4.02
N ASP A 8 0.44 -16.13 4.58
CA ASP A 8 1.46 -15.93 5.62
C ASP A 8 2.61 -15.03 5.15
N ASP A 9 2.92 -15.03 3.86
CA ASP A 9 3.97 -14.17 3.30
C ASP A 9 3.66 -12.68 3.46
N VAL A 10 2.37 -12.31 3.56
CA VAL A 10 1.99 -10.91 3.72
C VAL A 10 2.65 -10.31 4.96
N THR A 11 2.53 -10.98 6.11
CA THR A 11 3.13 -10.47 7.34
C THR A 11 4.63 -10.67 7.38
N THR A 12 5.13 -11.80 6.87
CA THR A 12 6.58 -12.07 6.85
C THR A 12 7.32 -11.03 6.01
N VAL A 13 6.84 -10.77 4.80
CA VAL A 13 7.47 -9.80 3.89
C VAL A 13 7.31 -8.38 4.44
N TYR A 14 6.14 -8.07 4.99
CA TYR A 14 5.92 -6.76 5.59
C TYR A 14 6.88 -6.50 6.76
N ASN A 15 7.11 -7.50 7.61
CA ASN A 15 8.02 -7.34 8.75
C ASN A 15 9.46 -7.11 8.26
N ASP A 16 9.90 -7.80 7.21
CA ASP A 16 11.20 -7.54 6.61
C ASP A 16 11.29 -6.11 6.08
N PHE A 17 10.24 -5.66 5.43
CA PHE A 17 10.13 -4.29 4.92
C PHE A 17 10.25 -3.26 6.05
N LYS A 18 9.49 -3.46 7.13
CA LYS A 18 9.41 -2.51 8.23
C LYS A 18 10.65 -2.54 9.13
N LEU A 19 11.10 -3.73 9.52
CA LEU A 19 12.15 -3.87 10.53
C LEU A 19 13.54 -3.86 9.94
N SER A 20 13.72 -4.47 8.77
CA SER A 20 15.04 -4.57 8.13
C SER A 20 15.24 -3.52 7.04
N HIS A 21 14.22 -2.74 6.72
CA HIS A 21 14.26 -1.75 5.62
C HIS A 21 14.75 -2.39 4.31
N LYS A 22 14.35 -3.65 4.09
CA LYS A 22 14.82 -4.43 2.97
C LYS A 22 14.25 -3.98 1.63
N TYR A 23 13.02 -3.46 1.66
CA TYR A 23 12.28 -3.08 0.45
C TYR A 23 11.85 -1.62 0.52
N LYS A 24 11.66 -1.00 -0.65
CA LYS A 24 11.10 0.35 -0.75
C LYS A 24 9.59 0.33 -0.70
N TYR A 25 8.98 -0.67 -1.35
CA TYR A 25 7.52 -0.84 -1.31
C TYR A 25 7.16 -2.30 -1.54
N ILE A 26 5.91 -2.61 -1.21
CA ILE A 26 5.31 -3.92 -1.45
C ILE A 26 3.96 -3.69 -2.10
N ILE A 27 3.63 -4.50 -3.11
CA ILE A 27 2.29 -4.49 -3.71
C ILE A 27 1.64 -5.83 -3.40
N PHE A 28 0.40 -5.77 -2.91
CA PHE A 28 -0.41 -6.94 -2.59
C PHE A 28 -1.59 -7.02 -3.54
N LYS A 29 -1.99 -8.22 -3.85
CA LYS A 29 -3.18 -8.45 -4.68
C LYS A 29 -3.98 -9.60 -4.08
N MET A 30 -5.15 -9.88 -4.63
CA MET A 30 -5.88 -11.11 -4.32
C MET A 30 -5.49 -12.18 -5.32
N ASN A 31 -5.50 -13.45 -4.86
CA ASN A 31 -5.23 -14.56 -5.74
C ASN A 31 -6.38 -14.72 -6.77
N ASP A 32 -6.23 -15.65 -7.72
CA ASP A 32 -7.14 -15.75 -8.86
C ASP A 32 -8.60 -16.00 -8.48
N ASP A 33 -8.86 -16.72 -7.39
CA ASP A 33 -10.24 -16.98 -6.96
C ASP A 33 -10.75 -15.99 -5.92
N MET A 34 -9.99 -14.91 -5.65
CA MET A 34 -10.38 -13.85 -4.72
C MET A 34 -10.61 -14.33 -3.30
N SER A 35 -9.88 -15.36 -2.88
CA SER A 35 -10.03 -15.93 -1.54
C SER A 35 -8.90 -15.56 -0.59
N GLU A 36 -7.80 -15.02 -1.10
CA GLU A 36 -6.60 -14.78 -0.30
C GLU A 36 -5.85 -13.56 -0.82
N VAL A 37 -5.36 -12.74 0.10
CA VAL A 37 -4.44 -11.65 -0.24
C VAL A 37 -3.03 -12.22 -0.28
N VAL A 38 -2.30 -11.94 -1.33
CA VAL A 38 -0.93 -12.43 -1.53
C VAL A 38 0.01 -11.28 -1.88
N VAL A 39 1.30 -11.49 -1.68
CA VAL A 39 2.32 -10.54 -2.11
C VAL A 39 2.50 -10.68 -3.61
N GLU A 40 2.31 -9.60 -4.36
CA GLU A 40 2.55 -9.60 -5.79
C GLU A 40 3.99 -9.21 -6.13
N LYS A 41 4.50 -8.17 -5.45
CA LYS A 41 5.80 -7.61 -5.79
C LYS A 41 6.42 -6.92 -4.58
N THR A 42 7.73 -7.04 -4.47
CA THR A 42 8.55 -6.23 -3.58
C THR A 42 9.53 -5.45 -4.44
N ALA A 43 9.91 -4.26 -4.01
CA ALA A 43 10.87 -3.44 -4.75
C ALA A 43 12.08 -3.13 -3.88
N GLU A 44 13.25 -3.09 -4.49
CA GLU A 44 14.49 -2.78 -3.79
C GLU A 44 14.50 -1.34 -3.27
N LYS A 45 15.36 -1.05 -2.31
CA LYS A 45 15.49 0.27 -1.70
C LYS A 45 15.77 1.39 -2.68
N THR A 46 16.38 1.08 -3.82
CA THR A 46 16.69 2.06 -4.86
C THR A 46 15.48 2.44 -5.71
N ALA A 47 14.36 1.72 -5.57
CA ALA A 47 13.14 2.05 -6.30
C ALA A 47 12.60 3.41 -5.85
N THR A 48 11.84 4.05 -6.74
CA THR A 48 11.28 5.37 -6.50
C THR A 48 9.78 5.31 -6.31
N TYR A 49 9.20 6.42 -5.85
CA TYR A 49 7.75 6.53 -5.76
C TYR A 49 7.11 6.40 -7.15
N GLU A 50 7.75 6.95 -8.18
CA GLU A 50 7.27 6.82 -9.55
C GLU A 50 7.20 5.34 -9.98
N ASP A 51 8.21 4.55 -9.59
CA ASP A 51 8.19 3.11 -9.86
C ASP A 51 6.98 2.44 -9.21
N PHE A 52 6.65 2.83 -7.98
CA PHE A 52 5.48 2.32 -7.26
C PHE A 52 4.19 2.63 -8.04
N VAL A 53 4.02 3.89 -8.43
CA VAL A 53 2.81 4.31 -9.16
C VAL A 53 2.71 3.55 -10.49
N ASN A 54 3.83 3.40 -11.20
CA ASN A 54 3.85 2.70 -12.47
C ASN A 54 3.51 1.21 -12.36
N ASP A 55 3.75 0.63 -11.19
CA ASP A 55 3.42 -0.78 -10.95
C ASP A 55 1.94 -1.01 -10.61
N LEU A 56 1.19 0.05 -10.36
CA LEU A 56 -0.24 -0.07 -10.07
C LEU A 56 -1.02 -0.20 -11.38
N PRO A 57 -1.82 -1.28 -11.55
CA PRO A 57 -2.50 -1.52 -12.82
C PRO A 57 -3.67 -0.57 -13.04
N GLU A 58 -3.97 -0.29 -14.30
CA GLU A 58 -5.05 0.63 -14.66
C GLU A 58 -6.44 0.04 -14.46
N LYS A 59 -6.56 -1.28 -14.45
CA LYS A 59 -7.86 -1.96 -14.47
C LYS A 59 -8.07 -2.97 -13.36
N SER A 60 -7.19 -2.99 -12.37
CA SER A 60 -7.29 -3.93 -11.25
C SER A 60 -6.95 -3.24 -9.95
N ALA A 61 -7.60 -3.66 -8.87
CA ALA A 61 -7.34 -3.11 -7.55
C ALA A 61 -6.08 -3.71 -6.93
N ARG A 62 -5.46 -2.94 -6.05
CA ARG A 62 -4.27 -3.39 -5.31
C ARG A 62 -4.24 -2.73 -3.93
N TYR A 63 -3.54 -3.37 -3.01
CA TYR A 63 -3.06 -2.71 -1.81
C TYR A 63 -1.56 -2.48 -1.99
N GLY A 64 -1.03 -1.48 -1.31
CA GLY A 64 0.40 -1.25 -1.32
C GLY A 64 0.86 -0.63 -0.03
N VAL A 65 2.13 -0.79 0.30
CA VAL A 65 2.79 -0.04 1.35
C VAL A 65 4.06 0.56 0.77
N PHE A 66 4.33 1.79 1.12
CA PHE A 66 5.48 2.54 0.61
C PHE A 66 6.22 3.17 1.77
N ASP A 67 7.55 3.02 1.79
CA ASP A 67 8.41 3.63 2.79
C ASP A 67 8.72 5.06 2.35
N LEU A 68 7.95 6.01 2.88
CA LEU A 68 8.05 7.41 2.50
C LEU A 68 9.12 8.13 3.31
N HIS A 69 10.06 8.74 2.61
CA HIS A 69 11.10 9.57 3.24
C HIS A 69 10.88 11.02 2.82
N TYR A 70 10.89 11.92 3.78
CA TYR A 70 10.75 13.35 3.50
C TYR A 70 11.46 14.16 4.58
N GLU A 71 11.71 15.42 4.26
CA GLU A 71 12.42 16.34 5.16
C GLU A 71 11.45 17.26 5.87
N THR A 72 11.76 17.57 7.12
CA THR A 72 11.07 18.61 7.91
C THR A 72 12.12 19.54 8.47
N GLU A 73 11.67 20.66 9.06
CA GLU A 73 12.57 21.59 9.76
C GLU A 73 13.32 20.92 10.89
N GLU A 74 12.74 19.86 11.45
CA GLU A 74 13.35 19.12 12.57
C GLU A 74 14.19 17.93 12.10
N GLY A 75 14.33 17.72 10.79
CA GLY A 75 15.14 16.64 10.22
C GLY A 75 14.35 15.70 9.33
N ALA A 76 15.00 14.62 8.95
CA ALA A 76 14.41 13.61 8.07
C ALA A 76 13.36 12.76 8.79
N ARG A 77 12.34 12.35 8.06
CA ARG A 77 11.28 11.46 8.56
C ARG A 77 11.09 10.28 7.63
N GLU A 78 10.75 9.14 8.22
CA GLU A 78 10.42 7.91 7.49
C GLU A 78 9.06 7.45 7.99
N LYS A 79 8.11 7.29 7.08
CA LYS A 79 6.75 6.87 7.42
C LYS A 79 6.27 5.81 6.45
N ILE A 80 5.58 4.79 6.96
CA ILE A 80 5.01 3.74 6.13
C ILE A 80 3.58 4.13 5.79
N ILE A 81 3.30 4.26 4.49
CA ILE A 81 2.00 4.68 3.99
C ILE A 81 1.30 3.50 3.35
N PHE A 82 0.06 3.25 3.75
CA PHE A 82 -0.78 2.21 3.19
C PHE A 82 -1.63 2.80 2.07
N PHE A 83 -1.70 2.08 0.94
CA PHE A 83 -2.49 2.50 -0.23
C PHE A 83 -3.57 1.49 -0.54
N LEU A 84 -4.80 1.98 -0.75
CA LEU A 84 -5.86 1.21 -1.38
C LEU A 84 -6.06 1.80 -2.76
N TRP A 85 -5.70 1.03 -3.78
CA TRP A 85 -5.81 1.42 -5.18
C TRP A 85 -6.99 0.70 -5.81
N THR A 86 -8.05 1.46 -6.14
CA THR A 86 -9.25 0.91 -6.80
C THR A 86 -9.53 1.78 -8.03
N PRO A 87 -8.78 1.57 -9.13
CA PRO A 87 -8.87 2.45 -10.29
C PRO A 87 -10.26 2.42 -10.91
N ASN A 88 -10.64 3.52 -11.55
CA ASN A 88 -11.95 3.64 -12.18
C ASN A 88 -12.24 2.53 -13.19
N GLY A 89 -11.19 1.96 -13.78
CA GLY A 89 -11.33 0.86 -14.74
C GLY A 89 -11.49 -0.52 -14.14
N CYS A 90 -11.39 -0.69 -12.81
CA CYS A 90 -11.51 -2.02 -12.21
C CYS A 90 -12.97 -2.43 -12.09
N LYS A 91 -13.20 -3.73 -11.94
CA LYS A 91 -14.55 -4.28 -11.80
C LYS A 91 -15.15 -3.88 -10.45
N ILE A 92 -16.44 -3.63 -10.43
CA ILE A 92 -17.16 -3.24 -9.22
C ILE A 92 -17.00 -4.29 -8.12
N LYS A 93 -17.08 -5.58 -8.48
CA LYS A 93 -16.90 -6.66 -7.51
C LYS A 93 -15.52 -6.61 -6.85
N GLU A 94 -14.48 -6.35 -7.63
CA GLU A 94 -13.12 -6.25 -7.13
C GLU A 94 -12.98 -5.07 -6.19
N LYS A 95 -13.51 -3.92 -6.60
CA LYS A 95 -13.49 -2.71 -5.76
C LYS A 95 -14.17 -2.97 -4.42
N MET A 96 -15.33 -3.63 -4.43
CA MET A 96 -16.06 -3.94 -3.20
C MET A 96 -15.28 -4.89 -2.30
N LEU A 97 -14.66 -5.93 -2.88
CA LEU A 97 -13.89 -6.90 -2.11
C LEU A 97 -12.65 -6.27 -1.47
N PHE A 98 -11.92 -5.47 -2.23
CA PHE A 98 -10.74 -4.78 -1.70
C PHE A 98 -11.13 -3.80 -0.59
N SER A 99 -12.22 -3.06 -0.78
CA SER A 99 -12.69 -2.10 0.23
C SER A 99 -13.16 -2.82 1.49
N ALA A 100 -13.85 -3.95 1.35
CA ALA A 100 -14.36 -4.71 2.49
C ALA A 100 -13.22 -5.41 3.27
N THR A 101 -12.14 -5.78 2.58
CA THR A 101 -11.02 -6.50 3.20
C THR A 101 -9.95 -5.56 3.77
N LYS A 102 -10.06 -4.28 3.47
CA LYS A 102 -9.06 -3.28 3.88
C LYS A 102 -8.75 -3.33 5.38
N ALA A 103 -9.75 -3.38 6.22
CA ALA A 103 -9.55 -3.39 7.67
C ALA A 103 -8.76 -4.61 8.12
N THR A 104 -9.02 -5.76 7.50
CA THR A 104 -8.33 -7.01 7.83
C THR A 104 -6.84 -6.92 7.52
N ILE A 105 -6.50 -6.44 6.33
CA ILE A 105 -5.08 -6.32 5.98
C ILE A 105 -4.38 -5.24 6.82
N LYS A 106 -5.03 -4.12 7.04
CA LYS A 106 -4.42 -3.05 7.86
C LYS A 106 -4.13 -3.51 9.28
N GLN A 107 -4.99 -4.34 9.85
CA GLN A 107 -4.77 -4.90 11.18
C GLN A 107 -3.50 -5.74 11.26
N ALA A 108 -3.20 -6.46 10.19
CA ALA A 108 -2.01 -7.31 10.11
C ALA A 108 -0.73 -6.51 9.86
N LEU A 109 -0.85 -5.32 9.27
CA LEU A 109 0.30 -4.47 8.94
C LEU A 109 0.51 -3.42 10.03
N VAL A 110 1.15 -3.84 11.11
CA VAL A 110 1.35 -2.98 12.29
C VAL A 110 2.35 -1.86 11.98
N GLY A 111 2.03 -0.64 12.40
CA GLY A 111 2.97 0.49 12.28
C GLY A 111 2.74 1.38 11.08
N LEU A 112 1.56 1.30 10.46
CA LEU A 112 1.20 2.22 9.37
C LEU A 112 1.00 3.63 9.92
N SER A 113 1.53 4.62 9.20
CA SER A 113 1.43 6.02 9.63
C SER A 113 0.25 6.75 9.02
N ALA A 114 -0.18 6.35 7.82
CA ALA A 114 -1.29 6.99 7.12
C ALA A 114 -1.86 6.05 6.08
N GLU A 115 -3.06 6.37 5.63
CA GLU A 115 -3.75 5.61 4.58
C GLU A 115 -4.13 6.55 3.44
N ILE A 116 -3.88 6.11 2.22
CA ILE A 116 -4.28 6.83 1.01
C ILE A 116 -5.20 5.92 0.20
N GLN A 117 -6.36 6.43 -0.18
CA GLN A 117 -7.28 5.73 -1.07
C GLN A 117 -7.29 6.49 -2.38
N ALA A 118 -7.07 5.80 -3.49
CA ALA A 118 -6.97 6.45 -4.79
C ALA A 118 -7.72 5.66 -5.87
N THR A 119 -8.37 6.38 -6.77
CA THR A 119 -9.09 5.81 -7.90
C THR A 119 -8.49 6.24 -9.24
N ASP A 120 -7.54 7.14 -9.22
CA ASP A 120 -6.78 7.54 -10.41
C ASP A 120 -5.39 8.03 -10.00
N ALA A 121 -4.52 8.17 -11.00
CA ALA A 121 -3.14 8.58 -10.76
C ALA A 121 -3.01 10.00 -10.20
N GLY A 122 -3.97 10.86 -10.49
CA GLY A 122 -3.97 12.23 -9.96
C GLY A 122 -4.07 12.27 -8.45
N GLU A 123 -4.72 11.27 -7.85
CA GLU A 123 -4.85 11.17 -6.39
C GLU A 123 -3.58 10.60 -5.73
N LEU A 124 -2.59 10.22 -6.52
CA LEU A 124 -1.32 9.69 -6.03
C LEU A 124 -0.19 10.72 -6.09
N ASN A 125 -0.50 12.00 -6.24
CA ASN A 125 0.51 13.05 -6.28
C ASN A 125 1.34 13.04 -5.00
N LEU A 126 2.65 12.92 -5.14
CA LEU A 126 3.55 12.76 -4.00
C LEU A 126 3.54 13.96 -3.05
N ASP A 127 3.56 15.18 -3.61
CA ASP A 127 3.56 16.38 -2.78
C ASP A 127 2.30 16.48 -1.93
N ASP A 128 1.14 16.11 -2.49
CA ASP A 128 -0.12 16.10 -1.74
C ASP A 128 -0.10 15.06 -0.64
N ILE A 129 0.49 13.90 -0.90
CA ILE A 129 0.60 12.83 0.08
C ILE A 129 1.53 13.25 1.22
N ILE A 130 2.66 13.85 0.90
CA ILE A 130 3.59 14.35 1.91
C ILE A 130 2.91 15.40 2.79
N ALA A 131 2.16 16.32 2.18
CA ALA A 131 1.44 17.35 2.94
C ALA A 131 0.43 16.72 3.91
N LYS A 132 -0.29 15.71 3.45
CA LYS A 132 -1.25 14.99 4.29
C LYS A 132 -0.56 14.27 5.45
N VAL A 133 0.55 13.60 5.17
CA VAL A 133 1.31 12.86 6.19
C VAL A 133 1.86 13.79 7.24
N LYS A 134 2.39 14.95 6.84
CA LYS A 134 2.88 15.96 7.78
C LYS A 134 1.79 16.45 8.72
N THR A 135 0.57 16.61 8.22
CA THR A 135 -0.57 17.05 9.02
C THR A 135 -0.92 16.01 10.08
N ILE A 136 -0.91 14.73 9.70
CA ILE A 136 -1.28 13.63 10.60
C ILE A 136 -0.18 13.34 11.62
N SER A 137 1.07 13.48 11.23
CA SER A 137 2.23 12.99 11.98
C SER A 137 2.91 14.07 12.83
N LYS A 138 2.21 15.08 13.20
CA LYS A 138 2.78 16.14 14.03
C LYS A 138 3.27 15.64 15.38
#